data_0d1562dad2859b12500089e035168c4a
#
_entry.id   0d1562dad2859b12500089e035168c4a
#
_cell.length_a   1.000
_cell.length_b   1.000
_cell.length_c   1.000
_cell.angle_alpha   90.00
_cell.angle_beta   90.00
_cell.angle_gamma   90.00
#
_symmetry.space_group_name_H-M   'P 1'
#
loop_
_entity.id
_entity.type
_entity.pdbx_description
1 polymer ?
#
loop_
_entity_poly.entity_id
_entity_poly.type
_entity_poly.pdbx_seq_one_letter_code
_entity_poly.pdbx_strand_id
1 'polypeptide(L)'
;MSKSAKNPFQFLDVPRRVRKQPVAQRLQHHQEIYHGFDADRAADQAGRCIACGNPYCEWKCPVHNYIPDWLKLVAEGRLFEAAELSNQTNSLPEICGRICPQDRLCEGACTLNDGFGAVAIGAVEKYISDTALAQGWRPDVSRVVPTGKRVAVIGAGPAGLACADVLIRNGVQPVVFDRYDEVGGLLMFGIPGFKLDKEVVRLRRQILEEMGVEFRLNTEIGRDLPFEDLLRDYDAVFLGMGTYRFVEGGFPGEQARGVFPALRYLIGNIRHVLGLPDNEENYIDMAGQRVVVLGGGDTAMDCVRTAVRQGAAQVHCVYRRDEENMPGSRAEVVNAKEEGVVFLWNRQPIEIVTDHGAAVGVKAVETELGPPDANGRRRPQPIPESEAVIDADRVIIAFGFRPDPPEWFDTYGIERDANGRTLTGQNGDLRGQTANPKVFSGGDMVRGSDLVVTAVFDGREAAQGILDYLDV
;
A
#
# COMPACT_ATOMS: atom_id res chain seq x y z
N MET A 1 3.84 42.74 4.80
CA MET A 1 5.18 42.23 5.10
C MET A 1 5.84 41.78 3.81
N SER A 2 7.01 42.31 3.46
CA SER A 2 7.75 41.95 2.25
C SER A 2 8.04 40.45 2.27
N LYS A 3 7.56 39.68 1.26
CA LYS A 3 7.91 38.27 1.12
C LYS A 3 9.43 38.21 0.95
N SER A 4 10.14 37.66 1.94
CA SER A 4 11.55 37.36 1.84
C SER A 4 11.77 36.51 0.59
N ALA A 5 12.73 36.87 -0.26
CA ALA A 5 13.09 36.05 -1.41
C ALA A 5 13.45 34.64 -0.91
N LYS A 6 13.00 33.59 -1.61
CA LYS A 6 13.29 32.18 -1.25
C LYS A 6 14.80 32.01 -1.14
N ASN A 7 15.27 31.53 0.01
CA ASN A 7 16.66 31.15 0.18
C ASN A 7 16.92 29.79 -0.50
N PRO A 8 17.59 29.71 -1.65
CA PRO A 8 17.84 28.45 -2.33
C PRO A 8 18.80 27.53 -1.57
N PHE A 9 19.47 28.05 -0.54
CA PHE A 9 20.42 27.32 0.32
C PHE A 9 19.84 26.99 1.69
N GLN A 10 18.53 27.13 1.88
CA GLN A 10 17.87 26.82 3.17
C GLN A 10 18.20 25.41 3.69
N PHE A 11 18.43 24.45 2.81
CA PHE A 11 18.80 23.09 3.17
C PHE A 11 20.12 22.97 3.95
N LEU A 12 21.01 24.00 3.87
CA LEU A 12 22.24 24.06 4.67
C LEU A 12 21.95 24.43 6.13
N ASP A 13 20.96 25.28 6.35
CA ASP A 13 20.61 25.81 7.67
C ASP A 13 19.52 24.96 8.36
N VAL A 14 18.62 24.38 7.58
CA VAL A 14 17.50 23.58 8.06
C VAL A 14 17.74 22.10 7.77
N PRO A 15 18.11 21.27 8.75
CA PRO A 15 18.30 19.84 8.55
C PRO A 15 16.96 19.12 8.31
N ARG A 16 16.99 17.98 7.60
CA ARG A 16 15.83 17.11 7.48
C ARG A 16 15.36 16.65 8.86
N ARG A 17 14.10 16.85 9.20
CA ARG A 17 13.51 16.49 10.49
C ARG A 17 12.13 15.87 10.32
N VAL A 18 12.05 14.55 10.51
CA VAL A 18 10.80 13.82 10.69
C VAL A 18 10.85 13.24 12.12
N ARG A 19 9.88 13.57 12.95
CA ARG A 19 9.84 13.13 14.35
C ARG A 19 8.91 11.94 14.49
N LYS A 20 9.36 10.95 15.25
CA LYS A 20 8.54 9.81 15.65
C LYS A 20 8.44 9.71 17.17
N GLN A 21 7.39 9.07 17.64
CA GLN A 21 7.15 8.84 19.05
C GLN A 21 8.26 7.96 19.66
N PRO A 22 8.63 8.17 20.95
CA PRO A 22 9.51 7.26 21.67
C PRO A 22 8.99 5.83 21.67
N VAL A 23 9.89 4.84 21.60
CA VAL A 23 9.54 3.41 21.52
C VAL A 23 8.56 2.99 22.61
N ALA A 24 8.83 3.37 23.86
CA ALA A 24 7.98 3.02 24.99
C ALA A 24 6.53 3.52 24.88
N GLN A 25 6.30 4.63 24.18
CA GLN A 25 4.95 5.17 23.96
C GLN A 25 4.28 4.46 22.79
N ARG A 26 4.96 4.35 21.62
CA ARG A 26 4.38 3.81 20.41
C ARG A 26 4.03 2.32 20.48
N LEU A 27 4.61 1.57 21.43
CA LEU A 27 4.25 0.18 21.67
C LEU A 27 2.97 -0.02 22.49
N GLN A 28 2.45 1.04 23.10
CA GLN A 28 1.23 0.97 23.92
C GLN A 28 -0.06 1.15 23.14
N HIS A 29 0.03 1.39 21.82
CA HIS A 29 -1.14 1.68 20.99
C HIS A 29 -0.92 1.28 19.52
N HIS A 30 -2.00 1.31 18.75
CA HIS A 30 -2.01 1.03 17.29
C HIS A 30 -2.15 2.31 16.45
N GLN A 31 -1.89 3.49 16.99
CA GLN A 31 -1.96 4.78 16.29
C GLN A 31 -0.67 5.08 15.54
N GLU A 32 -0.73 5.99 14.54
CA GLU A 32 0.43 6.41 13.74
C GLU A 32 1.60 6.86 14.65
N ILE A 33 2.81 6.44 14.29
CA ILE A 33 4.00 6.69 15.12
C ILE A 33 4.74 7.97 14.74
N TYR A 34 4.48 8.54 13.57
CA TYR A 34 5.10 9.78 13.10
C TYR A 34 4.24 10.99 13.42
N HIS A 35 4.85 11.98 14.07
CA HIS A 35 4.18 13.25 14.34
C HIS A 35 3.94 14.04 13.04
N GLY A 36 2.75 14.62 12.89
CA GLY A 36 2.45 15.58 11.85
C GLY A 36 3.30 16.87 11.98
N PHE A 37 3.39 17.63 10.89
CA PHE A 37 3.96 18.96 10.90
C PHE A 37 2.90 20.01 11.31
N ASP A 38 3.34 21.05 12.00
CA ASP A 38 2.67 22.34 12.03
C ASP A 38 3.05 23.17 10.79
N ALA A 39 2.43 24.33 10.60
CA ALA A 39 2.63 25.18 9.41
C ALA A 39 4.10 25.63 9.27
N ASP A 40 4.73 26.03 10.38
CA ASP A 40 6.11 26.53 10.35
C ASP A 40 7.08 25.42 9.96
N ARG A 41 6.93 24.23 10.56
CA ARG A 41 7.77 23.07 10.23
C ARG A 41 7.54 22.57 8.80
N ALA A 42 6.30 22.58 8.33
CA ALA A 42 5.98 22.21 6.96
C ALA A 42 6.65 23.18 5.97
N ALA A 43 6.56 24.47 6.22
CA ALA A 43 7.21 25.51 5.43
C ALA A 43 8.74 25.36 5.46
N ASP A 44 9.33 25.13 6.64
CA ASP A 44 10.77 24.91 6.81
C ASP A 44 11.26 23.69 6.00
N GLN A 45 10.56 22.54 6.12
CA GLN A 45 10.95 21.33 5.41
C GLN A 45 10.71 21.44 3.90
N ALA A 46 9.61 22.07 3.48
CA ALA A 46 9.32 22.35 2.07
C ALA A 46 10.32 23.32 1.46
N GLY A 47 10.74 24.34 2.22
CA GLY A 47 11.72 25.34 1.82
C GLY A 47 13.13 24.78 1.54
N ARG A 48 13.44 23.58 2.01
CA ARG A 48 14.67 22.88 1.67
C ARG A 48 14.78 22.50 0.18
N CYS A 49 13.64 22.44 -0.53
CA CYS A 49 13.62 22.11 -1.96
C CYS A 49 14.36 23.18 -2.76
N ILE A 50 15.36 22.78 -3.53
CA ILE A 50 16.16 23.67 -4.37
C ILE A 50 15.52 23.97 -5.72
N ALA A 51 14.35 23.42 -6.00
CA ALA A 51 13.64 23.55 -7.29
C ALA A 51 14.58 23.20 -8.47
N CYS A 52 15.24 22.05 -8.40
CA CYS A 52 16.16 21.58 -9.42
C CYS A 52 15.47 21.45 -10.78
N GLY A 53 16.16 21.82 -11.87
CA GLY A 53 15.60 21.81 -13.24
C GLY A 53 15.21 20.42 -13.74
N ASN A 54 15.79 19.36 -13.13
CA ASN A 54 15.44 17.97 -13.36
C ASN A 54 14.77 17.42 -12.09
N PRO A 55 13.44 17.40 -11.98
CA PRO A 55 12.74 16.98 -10.78
C PRO A 55 12.70 15.44 -10.67
N TYR A 56 13.84 14.82 -10.33
CA TYR A 56 13.95 13.37 -10.19
C TYR A 56 12.93 12.77 -9.21
N CYS A 57 12.55 13.53 -8.17
CA CYS A 57 11.50 13.14 -7.23
C CYS A 57 10.14 12.97 -7.92
N GLU A 58 9.79 13.85 -8.85
CA GLU A 58 8.57 13.77 -9.66
C GLU A 58 8.66 12.60 -10.66
N TRP A 59 9.78 12.48 -11.38
CA TRP A 59 9.96 11.39 -12.34
C TRP A 59 9.98 10.00 -11.70
N LYS A 60 10.46 9.91 -10.46
CA LYS A 60 10.47 8.65 -9.71
C LYS A 60 9.14 8.33 -9.04
N CYS A 61 8.25 9.31 -8.90
CA CYS A 61 6.91 9.10 -8.40
C CYS A 61 6.06 8.40 -9.48
N PRO A 62 5.43 7.24 -9.19
CA PRO A 62 4.63 6.52 -10.18
C PRO A 62 3.48 7.35 -10.77
N VAL A 63 2.91 8.28 -10.01
CA VAL A 63 1.84 9.19 -10.46
C VAL A 63 2.36 10.54 -10.95
N HIS A 64 3.68 10.70 -11.08
CA HIS A 64 4.34 11.94 -11.54
C HIS A 64 3.80 13.19 -10.84
N ASN A 65 3.67 13.14 -9.50
CA ASN A 65 3.09 14.23 -8.72
C ASN A 65 4.00 15.45 -8.76
N TYR A 66 3.44 16.64 -8.93
CA TYR A 66 4.11 17.94 -9.06
C TYR A 66 4.83 18.39 -7.77
N ILE A 67 5.76 17.54 -7.32
CA ILE A 67 6.40 17.62 -6.00
C ILE A 67 7.11 18.97 -5.77
N PRO A 68 7.97 19.49 -6.68
CA PRO A 68 8.64 20.77 -6.46
C PRO A 68 7.67 21.93 -6.36
N ASP A 69 6.56 21.89 -7.11
CA ASP A 69 5.62 22.98 -7.20
C ASP A 69 4.77 23.09 -5.94
N TRP A 70 4.19 21.97 -5.45
CA TRP A 70 3.45 22.05 -4.19
C TRP A 70 4.37 22.23 -2.98
N LEU A 71 5.63 21.79 -2.99
CA LEU A 71 6.61 22.17 -1.96
C LEU A 71 6.82 23.68 -1.90
N LYS A 72 6.92 24.32 -3.06
CA LYS A 72 7.01 25.78 -3.14
C LYS A 72 5.77 26.45 -2.56
N LEU A 73 4.58 25.96 -2.91
CA LEU A 73 3.32 26.50 -2.38
C LEU A 73 3.23 26.37 -0.86
N VAL A 74 3.65 25.24 -0.29
CA VAL A 74 3.72 25.05 1.18
C VAL A 74 4.71 26.02 1.81
N ALA A 75 5.90 26.19 1.24
CA ALA A 75 6.89 27.14 1.75
C ALA A 75 6.38 28.60 1.69
N GLU A 76 5.45 28.91 0.80
CA GLU A 76 4.80 30.20 0.67
C GLU A 76 3.53 30.35 1.53
N GLY A 77 3.11 29.31 2.26
CA GLY A 77 1.89 29.28 3.06
C GLY A 77 0.60 29.17 2.25
N ARG A 78 0.67 28.72 0.99
CA ARG A 78 -0.44 28.58 0.05
C ARG A 78 -1.01 27.16 0.09
N LEU A 79 -1.58 26.78 1.23
CA LEU A 79 -1.95 25.42 1.57
C LEU A 79 -3.00 24.84 0.61
N PHE A 80 -4.09 25.55 0.33
CA PHE A 80 -5.18 25.03 -0.51
C PHE A 80 -4.76 24.86 -1.97
N GLU A 81 -3.89 25.72 -2.47
CA GLU A 81 -3.32 25.59 -3.80
C GLU A 81 -2.36 24.37 -3.87
N ALA A 82 -1.62 24.12 -2.78
CA ALA A 82 -0.79 22.92 -2.69
C ALA A 82 -1.66 21.65 -2.67
N ALA A 83 -2.79 21.67 -1.95
CA ALA A 83 -3.75 20.57 -1.91
C ALA A 83 -4.38 20.31 -3.29
N GLU A 84 -4.82 21.35 -3.96
CA GLU A 84 -5.34 21.26 -5.34
C GLU A 84 -4.32 20.61 -6.27
N LEU A 85 -3.08 21.10 -6.25
CA LEU A 85 -2.03 20.62 -7.14
C LEU A 85 -1.62 19.17 -6.85
N SER A 86 -1.52 18.77 -5.57
CA SER A 86 -1.18 17.39 -5.20
C SER A 86 -2.27 16.39 -5.61
N ASN A 87 -3.54 16.81 -5.62
CA ASN A 87 -4.68 15.97 -6.02
C ASN A 87 -4.88 15.88 -7.56
N GLN A 88 -4.18 16.68 -8.37
CA GLN A 88 -4.31 16.62 -9.84
C GLN A 88 -3.81 15.29 -10.40
N THR A 89 -2.69 14.79 -9.92
CA THR A 89 -2.10 13.54 -10.40
C THR A 89 -2.21 12.37 -9.42
N ASN A 90 -2.49 12.62 -8.13
CA ASN A 90 -2.63 11.61 -7.10
C ASN A 90 -4.04 11.65 -6.49
N SER A 91 -4.81 10.58 -6.64
CA SER A 91 -6.17 10.48 -6.05
C SER A 91 -6.15 10.22 -4.55
N LEU A 92 -5.02 9.78 -3.96
CA LEU A 92 -4.88 9.40 -2.55
C LEU A 92 -3.61 10.00 -1.91
N PRO A 93 -3.38 11.34 -1.97
CA PRO A 93 -2.14 11.93 -1.46
C PRO A 93 -1.99 11.79 0.06
N GLU A 94 -3.06 11.81 0.83
CA GLU A 94 -3.06 11.61 2.28
C GLU A 94 -2.55 10.21 2.66
N ILE A 95 -2.76 9.22 1.81
CA ILE A 95 -2.30 7.84 2.01
C ILE A 95 -0.87 7.71 1.51
N CYS A 96 -0.57 8.18 0.30
CA CYS A 96 0.77 8.11 -0.29
C CYS A 96 1.83 8.81 0.57
N GLY A 97 1.53 9.97 1.14
CA GLY A 97 2.41 10.69 2.06
C GLY A 97 2.77 9.92 3.33
N ARG A 98 1.95 8.90 3.72
CA ARG A 98 2.16 8.06 4.90
C ARG A 98 2.91 6.78 4.62
N ILE A 99 2.51 6.05 3.56
CA ILE A 99 2.88 4.64 3.38
C ILE A 99 3.75 4.33 2.17
N CYS A 100 3.94 5.28 1.24
CA CYS A 100 4.90 5.07 0.16
C CYS A 100 6.31 4.80 0.73
N PRO A 101 7.08 3.89 0.13
CA PRO A 101 8.50 3.73 0.45
C PRO A 101 9.29 4.88 -0.17
N GLN A 102 9.20 6.08 0.43
CA GLN A 102 9.76 7.32 -0.11
C GLN A 102 11.28 7.23 -0.34
N ASP A 103 11.98 6.44 0.47
CA ASP A 103 13.41 6.14 0.35
C ASP A 103 13.79 5.44 -0.96
N ARG A 104 12.86 4.74 -1.59
CA ARG A 104 13.02 4.09 -2.90
C ARG A 104 12.35 4.86 -4.04
N LEU A 105 11.55 5.86 -3.71
CA LEU A 105 10.80 6.69 -4.65
C LEU A 105 11.28 8.14 -4.61
N CYS A 106 10.38 9.07 -4.31
CA CYS A 106 10.61 10.52 -4.41
C CYS A 106 11.76 11.04 -3.53
N GLU A 107 11.85 10.62 -2.26
CA GLU A 107 12.92 11.05 -1.35
C GLU A 107 14.25 10.41 -1.73
N GLY A 108 14.25 9.11 -2.11
CA GLY A 108 15.46 8.42 -2.61
C GLY A 108 16.03 9.04 -3.88
N ALA A 109 15.18 9.60 -4.74
CA ALA A 109 15.57 10.28 -5.98
C ALA A 109 15.83 11.79 -5.79
N CYS A 110 15.63 12.34 -4.59
CA CYS A 110 15.86 13.76 -4.33
C CYS A 110 17.34 14.10 -4.49
N THR A 111 17.64 15.16 -5.25
CA THR A 111 19.02 15.65 -5.46
C THR A 111 19.77 15.92 -4.14
N LEU A 112 19.06 16.29 -3.07
CA LEU A 112 19.68 16.52 -1.75
C LEU A 112 19.95 15.24 -0.97
N ASN A 113 19.47 14.08 -1.44
CA ASN A 113 19.62 12.83 -0.70
C ASN A 113 21.09 12.48 -0.44
N ASP A 114 21.97 12.79 -1.40
CA ASP A 114 23.40 12.60 -1.27
C ASP A 114 24.03 13.74 -0.47
N GLY A 115 24.39 13.48 0.78
CA GLY A 115 25.17 14.39 1.64
C GLY A 115 24.37 15.40 2.48
N PHE A 116 23.16 15.79 2.07
CA PHE A 116 22.36 16.80 2.78
C PHE A 116 21.04 16.25 3.36
N GLY A 117 20.71 15.01 3.03
CA GLY A 117 19.42 14.39 3.34
C GLY A 117 18.28 14.94 2.49
N ALA A 118 17.46 14.07 1.95
CA ALA A 118 16.32 14.40 1.09
C ALA A 118 15.39 15.43 1.75
N VAL A 119 14.60 16.14 0.94
CA VAL A 119 13.41 16.85 1.45
C VAL A 119 12.44 15.82 2.06
N ALA A 120 11.80 16.14 3.18
CA ALA A 120 10.82 15.27 3.82
C ALA A 120 9.48 15.29 3.05
N ILE A 121 9.50 14.78 1.81
CA ILE A 121 8.43 14.91 0.82
C ILE A 121 7.15 14.27 1.34
N GLY A 122 7.21 13.01 1.80
CA GLY A 122 6.02 12.31 2.30
C GLY A 122 5.40 13.00 3.52
N ALA A 123 6.22 13.49 4.46
CA ALA A 123 5.71 14.21 5.63
C ALA A 123 5.08 15.57 5.27
N VAL A 124 5.56 16.24 4.23
CA VAL A 124 4.93 17.47 3.72
C VAL A 124 3.64 17.16 2.96
N GLU A 125 3.60 16.10 2.13
CA GLU A 125 2.37 15.63 1.45
C GLU A 125 1.28 15.26 2.46
N LYS A 126 1.66 14.54 3.54
CA LYS A 126 0.77 14.27 4.68
C LYS A 126 0.23 15.57 5.29
N TYR A 127 1.11 16.55 5.56
CA TYR A 127 0.70 17.85 6.12
C TYR A 127 -0.28 18.59 5.21
N ILE A 128 -0.02 18.64 3.90
CA ILE A 128 -0.91 19.29 2.92
C ILE A 128 -2.30 18.69 3.04
N SER A 129 -2.40 17.38 2.91
CA SER A 129 -3.68 16.66 2.89
C SER A 129 -4.43 16.80 4.21
N ASP A 130 -3.77 16.46 5.33
CA ASP A 130 -4.41 16.49 6.65
C ASP A 130 -4.91 17.89 7.02
N THR A 131 -4.06 18.90 6.80
CA THR A 131 -4.38 20.26 7.22
C THR A 131 -5.41 20.92 6.31
N ALA A 132 -5.30 20.73 4.99
CA ALA A 132 -6.28 21.30 4.05
C ALA A 132 -7.67 20.67 4.25
N LEU A 133 -7.76 19.35 4.38
CA LEU A 133 -9.01 18.65 4.61
C LEU A 133 -9.65 19.02 5.96
N ALA A 134 -8.84 19.16 7.02
CA ALA A 134 -9.31 19.63 8.35
C ALA A 134 -9.81 21.07 8.32
N GLN A 135 -9.26 21.93 7.43
CA GLN A 135 -9.72 23.30 7.20
C GLN A 135 -10.88 23.39 6.20
N GLY A 136 -11.45 22.27 5.77
CA GLY A 136 -12.63 22.23 4.92
C GLY A 136 -12.34 22.30 3.41
N TRP A 137 -11.08 22.21 2.98
CA TRP A 137 -10.79 22.06 1.55
C TRP A 137 -11.39 20.76 1.02
N ARG A 138 -11.97 20.85 -0.18
CA ARG A 138 -12.51 19.68 -0.91
C ARG A 138 -12.17 19.83 -2.40
N PRO A 139 -12.03 18.71 -3.14
CA PRO A 139 -11.94 18.75 -4.58
C PRO A 139 -13.18 19.43 -5.19
N ASP A 140 -12.97 20.38 -6.09
CA ASP A 140 -14.07 21.09 -6.74
C ASP A 140 -14.57 20.33 -7.98
N VAL A 141 -15.78 19.80 -7.89
CA VAL A 141 -16.51 19.17 -9.00
C VAL A 141 -17.72 19.98 -9.46
N SER A 142 -17.88 21.22 -9.00
CA SER A 142 -19.06 22.06 -9.27
C SER A 142 -19.26 22.40 -10.76
N ARG A 143 -18.20 22.31 -11.56
CA ARG A 143 -18.23 22.59 -13.01
C ARG A 143 -18.32 21.32 -13.86
N VAL A 144 -18.34 20.15 -13.24
CA VAL A 144 -18.43 18.87 -13.94
C VAL A 144 -19.85 18.69 -14.48
N VAL A 145 -19.95 18.42 -15.78
CA VAL A 145 -21.23 18.17 -16.46
C VAL A 145 -21.46 16.66 -16.50
N PRO A 146 -22.55 16.14 -15.89
CA PRO A 146 -22.86 14.71 -15.96
C PRO A 146 -23.09 14.24 -17.41
N THR A 147 -22.44 13.15 -17.77
CA THR A 147 -22.55 12.54 -19.11
C THR A 147 -23.74 11.60 -19.24
N GLY A 148 -24.34 11.18 -18.11
CA GLY A 148 -25.33 10.12 -18.04
C GLY A 148 -24.75 8.70 -18.10
N LYS A 149 -23.44 8.56 -18.30
CA LYS A 149 -22.73 7.28 -18.31
C LYS A 149 -22.50 6.75 -16.90
N ARG A 150 -22.57 5.42 -16.74
CA ARG A 150 -22.37 4.74 -15.46
C ARG A 150 -21.33 3.63 -15.59
N VAL A 151 -20.41 3.55 -14.61
CA VAL A 151 -19.35 2.53 -14.58
C VAL A 151 -19.42 1.76 -13.27
N ALA A 152 -19.43 0.43 -13.35
CA ALA A 152 -19.28 -0.43 -12.18
C ALA A 152 -17.79 -0.58 -11.85
N VAL A 153 -17.40 -0.28 -10.62
CA VAL A 153 -16.04 -0.45 -10.11
C VAL A 153 -16.06 -1.58 -9.08
N ILE A 154 -15.40 -2.70 -9.38
CA ILE A 154 -15.34 -3.88 -8.49
C ILE A 154 -14.04 -3.82 -7.69
N GLY A 155 -14.18 -3.62 -6.37
CA GLY A 155 -13.09 -3.43 -5.42
C GLY A 155 -12.91 -1.95 -5.04
N ALA A 156 -13.12 -1.64 -3.75
CA ALA A 156 -12.92 -0.32 -3.16
C ALA A 156 -11.48 -0.12 -2.62
N GLY A 157 -10.49 -0.85 -3.15
CA GLY A 157 -9.07 -0.65 -2.87
C GLY A 157 -8.48 0.57 -3.60
N PRO A 158 -7.15 0.83 -3.48
CA PRO A 158 -6.51 2.01 -4.06
C PRO A 158 -6.78 2.21 -5.56
N ALA A 159 -6.76 1.13 -6.35
CA ALA A 159 -7.01 1.20 -7.79
C ALA A 159 -8.47 1.59 -8.09
N GLY A 160 -9.44 0.97 -7.39
CA GLY A 160 -10.86 1.28 -7.57
C GLY A 160 -11.22 2.69 -7.12
N LEU A 161 -10.70 3.14 -5.96
CA LEU A 161 -10.91 4.51 -5.49
C LEU A 161 -10.31 5.55 -6.44
N ALA A 162 -9.12 5.27 -7.00
CA ALA A 162 -8.49 6.16 -7.98
C ALA A 162 -9.25 6.18 -9.32
N CYS A 163 -9.76 5.02 -9.76
CA CYS A 163 -10.63 4.95 -10.94
C CYS A 163 -11.90 5.76 -10.72
N ALA A 164 -12.58 5.59 -9.61
CA ALA A 164 -13.80 6.32 -9.27
C ALA A 164 -13.58 7.85 -9.17
N ASP A 165 -12.44 8.29 -8.59
CA ASP A 165 -12.07 9.71 -8.51
C ASP A 165 -11.94 10.33 -9.91
N VAL A 166 -11.24 9.67 -10.84
CA VAL A 166 -11.08 10.18 -12.21
C VAL A 166 -12.41 10.17 -12.95
N LEU A 167 -13.21 9.12 -12.85
CA LEU A 167 -14.51 9.03 -13.53
C LEU A 167 -15.47 10.13 -13.08
N ILE A 168 -15.62 10.34 -11.76
CA ILE A 168 -16.55 11.36 -11.25
C ILE A 168 -16.12 12.78 -11.63
N ARG A 169 -14.81 13.05 -11.67
CA ARG A 169 -14.27 14.35 -12.14
C ARG A 169 -14.53 14.63 -13.61
N ASN A 170 -14.83 13.59 -14.40
CA ASN A 170 -15.15 13.70 -15.83
C ASN A 170 -16.65 13.47 -16.12
N GLY A 171 -17.51 13.54 -15.11
CA GLY A 171 -18.97 13.47 -15.27
C GLY A 171 -19.54 12.08 -15.51
N VAL A 172 -18.73 11.03 -15.36
CA VAL A 172 -19.16 9.63 -15.41
C VAL A 172 -19.48 9.16 -13.99
N GLN A 173 -20.65 8.54 -13.79
CA GLN A 173 -21.11 8.07 -12.49
C GLN A 173 -20.48 6.73 -12.13
N PRO A 174 -19.52 6.64 -11.18
CA PRO A 174 -19.02 5.36 -10.69
C PRO A 174 -19.93 4.81 -9.59
N VAL A 175 -20.15 3.50 -9.62
CA VAL A 175 -20.74 2.72 -8.53
C VAL A 175 -19.71 1.68 -8.09
N VAL A 176 -19.20 1.82 -6.88
CA VAL A 176 -18.11 1.00 -6.34
C VAL A 176 -18.68 -0.13 -5.49
N PHE A 177 -18.38 -1.36 -5.85
CA PHE A 177 -18.78 -2.57 -5.14
C PHE A 177 -17.58 -3.14 -4.37
N ASP A 178 -17.78 -3.53 -3.12
CA ASP A 178 -16.79 -4.26 -2.35
C ASP A 178 -17.45 -5.32 -1.46
N ARG A 179 -16.76 -6.45 -1.29
CA ARG A 179 -17.24 -7.55 -0.44
C ARG A 179 -17.11 -7.22 1.06
N TYR A 180 -16.24 -6.29 1.42
CA TYR A 180 -16.06 -5.87 2.80
C TYR A 180 -17.08 -4.79 3.21
N ASP A 181 -17.16 -4.59 4.51
CA ASP A 181 -18.06 -3.63 5.19
C ASP A 181 -17.50 -2.20 5.21
N GLU A 182 -16.25 -2.00 4.73
CA GLU A 182 -15.62 -0.68 4.64
C GLU A 182 -14.74 -0.57 3.38
N VAL A 183 -14.54 0.66 2.91
CA VAL A 183 -13.68 0.95 1.75
C VAL A 183 -12.19 0.87 2.09
N GLY A 184 -11.36 0.78 1.08
CA GLY A 184 -9.90 0.87 1.18
C GLY A 184 -9.20 -0.46 0.91
N GLY A 185 -9.91 -1.60 0.91
CA GLY A 185 -9.27 -2.90 0.74
C GLY A 185 -8.13 -3.10 1.75
N LEU A 186 -6.91 -3.37 1.28
CA LEU A 186 -5.76 -3.54 2.18
C LEU A 186 -5.31 -2.24 2.89
N LEU A 187 -5.72 -1.06 2.45
CA LEU A 187 -5.51 0.18 3.22
C LEU A 187 -6.27 0.12 4.56
N MET A 188 -7.50 -0.40 4.53
CA MET A 188 -8.32 -0.57 5.71
C MET A 188 -7.92 -1.79 6.52
N PHE A 189 -7.80 -2.97 5.88
CA PHE A 189 -7.72 -4.25 6.55
C PHE A 189 -6.35 -4.93 6.53
N GLY A 190 -5.40 -4.46 5.71
CA GLY A 190 -4.05 -5.06 5.59
C GLY A 190 -2.95 -4.26 6.26
N ILE A 191 -2.98 -2.93 6.15
CA ILE A 191 -1.95 -2.05 6.71
C ILE A 191 -2.30 -1.70 8.16
N PRO A 192 -1.40 -1.92 9.14
CA PRO A 192 -1.69 -1.60 10.54
C PRO A 192 -1.91 -0.12 10.83
N GLY A 193 -2.72 0.19 11.86
CA GLY A 193 -3.04 1.55 12.27
C GLY A 193 -1.83 2.41 12.64
N PHE A 194 -0.76 1.80 13.13
CA PHE A 194 0.48 2.52 13.45
C PHE A 194 1.27 3.04 12.22
N LYS A 195 0.83 2.67 11.01
CA LYS A 195 1.33 3.22 9.73
C LYS A 195 0.28 4.09 9.05
N LEU A 196 -0.99 3.71 9.13
CA LEU A 196 -2.10 4.38 8.46
C LEU A 196 -3.34 4.37 9.36
N ASP A 197 -3.71 5.53 9.88
CA ASP A 197 -4.94 5.72 10.64
C ASP A 197 -6.16 5.44 9.74
N LYS A 198 -7.09 4.65 10.24
CA LYS A 198 -8.27 4.23 9.47
C LYS A 198 -9.27 5.36 9.23
N GLU A 199 -9.26 6.37 10.08
CA GLU A 199 -10.06 7.59 9.87
C GLU A 199 -9.64 8.35 8.60
N VAL A 200 -8.36 8.26 8.21
CA VAL A 200 -7.86 8.82 6.94
C VAL A 200 -8.54 8.14 5.73
N VAL A 201 -8.69 6.82 5.79
CA VAL A 201 -9.37 6.05 4.74
C VAL A 201 -10.87 6.36 4.71
N ARG A 202 -11.51 6.44 5.88
CA ARG A 202 -12.93 6.82 6.01
C ARG A 202 -13.19 8.23 5.51
N LEU A 203 -12.29 9.17 5.82
CA LEU A 203 -12.39 10.54 5.31
C LEU A 203 -12.32 10.57 3.77
N ARG A 204 -11.45 9.77 3.15
CA ARG A 204 -11.40 9.65 1.68
C ARG A 204 -12.71 9.10 1.11
N ARG A 205 -13.32 8.10 1.76
CA ARG A 205 -14.66 7.63 1.40
C ARG A 205 -15.66 8.77 1.42
N GLN A 206 -15.74 9.49 2.54
CA GLN A 206 -16.66 10.61 2.69
C GLN A 206 -16.48 11.67 1.57
N ILE A 207 -15.21 12.01 1.24
CA ILE A 207 -14.91 12.96 0.16
C ILE A 207 -15.44 12.45 -1.18
N LEU A 208 -15.25 11.18 -1.51
CA LEU A 208 -15.75 10.60 -2.75
C LEU A 208 -17.29 10.54 -2.78
N GLU A 209 -17.94 10.25 -1.64
CA GLU A 209 -19.40 10.33 -1.50
C GLU A 209 -19.90 11.77 -1.69
N GLU A 210 -19.23 12.76 -1.09
CA GLU A 210 -19.53 14.19 -1.29
C GLU A 210 -19.36 14.63 -2.77
N MET A 211 -18.43 14.00 -3.51
CA MET A 211 -18.27 14.20 -4.96
C MET A 211 -19.35 13.50 -5.80
N GLY A 212 -20.11 12.58 -5.22
CA GLY A 212 -21.19 11.84 -5.88
C GLY A 212 -20.88 10.36 -6.20
N VAL A 213 -19.79 9.80 -5.73
CA VAL A 213 -19.49 8.35 -5.89
C VAL A 213 -20.47 7.53 -5.04
N GLU A 214 -21.09 6.53 -5.63
CA GLU A 214 -21.94 5.56 -4.92
C GLU A 214 -21.13 4.35 -4.47
N PHE A 215 -21.26 3.92 -3.19
CA PHE A 215 -20.64 2.72 -2.65
C PHE A 215 -21.70 1.66 -2.31
N ARG A 216 -21.47 0.43 -2.75
CA ARG A 216 -22.26 -0.78 -2.43
C ARG A 216 -21.32 -1.79 -1.77
N LEU A 217 -21.18 -1.64 -0.46
CA LEU A 217 -20.35 -2.51 0.38
C LEU A 217 -21.11 -3.79 0.73
N ASN A 218 -20.40 -4.78 1.33
CA ASN A 218 -20.95 -6.10 1.63
C ASN A 218 -21.56 -6.79 0.40
N THR A 219 -20.97 -6.54 -0.79
CA THR A 219 -21.49 -7.05 -2.06
C THR A 219 -20.36 -7.74 -2.83
N GLU A 220 -20.35 -9.05 -2.85
CA GLU A 220 -19.39 -9.85 -3.60
C GLU A 220 -19.94 -10.19 -4.99
N ILE A 221 -19.25 -9.73 -6.02
CA ILE A 221 -19.67 -9.99 -7.41
C ILE A 221 -19.39 -11.46 -7.77
N GLY A 222 -20.41 -12.11 -8.32
CA GLY A 222 -20.43 -13.55 -8.60
C GLY A 222 -21.09 -14.37 -7.50
N ARG A 223 -21.27 -13.83 -6.29
CA ARG A 223 -22.01 -14.46 -5.20
C ARG A 223 -23.33 -13.73 -4.90
N ASP A 224 -23.24 -12.44 -4.55
CA ASP A 224 -24.40 -11.64 -4.13
C ASP A 224 -25.07 -10.93 -5.32
N LEU A 225 -24.28 -10.60 -6.34
CA LEU A 225 -24.72 -9.99 -7.59
C LEU A 225 -23.99 -10.65 -8.76
N PRO A 226 -24.71 -11.20 -9.78
CA PRO A 226 -24.12 -11.77 -10.97
C PRO A 226 -23.32 -10.74 -11.77
N PHE A 227 -22.16 -11.13 -12.31
CA PHE A 227 -21.34 -10.25 -13.15
C PHE A 227 -22.06 -9.83 -14.45
N GLU A 228 -22.92 -10.70 -14.98
CA GLU A 228 -23.80 -10.44 -16.12
C GLU A 228 -24.66 -9.20 -15.91
N ASP A 229 -25.19 -8.99 -14.69
CA ASP A 229 -26.01 -7.82 -14.38
C ASP A 229 -25.21 -6.53 -14.49
N LEU A 230 -23.92 -6.54 -14.12
CA LEU A 230 -23.04 -5.39 -14.30
C LEU A 230 -22.79 -5.09 -15.78
N LEU A 231 -22.56 -6.12 -16.58
CA LEU A 231 -22.38 -5.95 -18.03
C LEU A 231 -23.64 -5.42 -18.72
N ARG A 232 -24.83 -5.75 -18.20
CA ARG A 232 -26.11 -5.24 -18.72
C ARG A 232 -26.38 -3.78 -18.31
N ASP A 233 -26.18 -3.48 -17.02
CA ASP A 233 -26.72 -2.28 -16.36
C ASP A 233 -25.73 -1.10 -16.32
N TYR A 234 -24.46 -1.33 -16.67
CA TYR A 234 -23.41 -0.29 -16.71
C TYR A 234 -22.78 -0.18 -18.08
N ASP A 235 -22.26 1.00 -18.43
CA ASP A 235 -21.63 1.27 -19.73
C ASP A 235 -20.23 0.63 -19.83
N ALA A 236 -19.49 0.53 -18.72
CA ALA A 236 -18.23 -0.20 -18.60
C ALA A 236 -18.07 -0.77 -17.18
N VAL A 237 -17.09 -1.68 -17.02
CA VAL A 237 -16.76 -2.30 -15.73
C VAL A 237 -15.26 -2.20 -15.50
N PHE A 238 -14.85 -1.79 -14.30
CA PHE A 238 -13.46 -1.81 -13.83
C PHE A 238 -13.27 -2.90 -12.78
N LEU A 239 -12.18 -3.68 -12.91
CA LEU A 239 -11.78 -4.73 -11.98
C LEU A 239 -10.54 -4.29 -11.18
N GLY A 240 -10.72 -4.06 -9.89
CA GLY A 240 -9.67 -3.66 -8.94
C GLY A 240 -9.66 -4.48 -7.66
N MET A 241 -9.89 -5.81 -7.77
CA MET A 241 -10.10 -6.71 -6.62
C MET A 241 -8.82 -7.08 -5.85
N GLY A 242 -7.63 -6.64 -6.30
CA GLY A 242 -6.37 -6.82 -5.60
C GLY A 242 -5.81 -8.25 -5.62
N THR A 243 -4.99 -8.57 -4.59
CA THR A 243 -4.31 -9.88 -4.45
C THR A 243 -4.53 -10.41 -3.03
N TYR A 244 -5.22 -11.56 -2.91
CA TYR A 244 -5.57 -12.16 -1.60
C TYR A 244 -5.09 -13.60 -1.43
N ARG A 245 -4.72 -14.30 -2.52
CA ARG A 245 -4.20 -15.66 -2.43
C ARG A 245 -2.76 -15.64 -1.96
N PHE A 246 -2.49 -16.18 -0.77
CA PHE A 246 -1.14 -16.22 -0.21
C PHE A 246 -0.23 -17.20 -0.99
N VAL A 247 1.07 -16.93 -0.94
CA VAL A 247 2.11 -17.78 -1.52
C VAL A 247 2.61 -18.73 -0.45
N GLU A 248 2.41 -20.04 -0.68
CA GLU A 248 2.94 -21.11 0.17
C GLU A 248 4.47 -21.23 0.03
N GLY A 249 5.15 -21.70 1.08
CA GLY A 249 6.58 -21.98 1.04
C GLY A 249 6.89 -23.34 0.40
N GLY A 250 5.93 -24.26 0.45
CA GLY A 250 6.04 -25.60 -0.10
C GLY A 250 6.92 -26.54 0.73
N PHE A 251 7.05 -26.29 2.02
CA PHE A 251 7.81 -27.14 2.95
C PHE A 251 6.89 -27.83 3.98
N PRO A 252 7.33 -28.95 4.59
CA PRO A 252 6.54 -29.69 5.56
C PRO A 252 6.09 -28.85 6.75
N GLY A 253 4.89 -29.12 7.25
CA GLY A 253 4.34 -28.51 8.47
C GLY A 253 3.61 -27.19 8.29
N GLU A 254 3.50 -26.63 7.08
CA GLU A 254 2.80 -25.34 6.84
C GLU A 254 1.32 -25.33 7.24
N GLN A 255 0.69 -26.51 7.31
CA GLN A 255 -0.72 -26.67 7.70
C GLN A 255 -0.91 -26.93 9.20
N ALA A 256 0.18 -26.90 10.01
CA ALA A 256 0.12 -27.17 11.43
C ALA A 256 -0.67 -26.08 12.19
N ARG A 257 -1.25 -26.46 13.33
CA ARG A 257 -1.84 -25.48 14.25
C ARG A 257 -0.76 -24.49 14.71
N GLY A 258 -1.09 -23.20 14.71
CA GLY A 258 -0.16 -22.13 15.06
C GLY A 258 0.61 -21.54 13.87
N VAL A 259 0.34 -22.02 12.64
CA VAL A 259 0.85 -21.44 11.40
C VAL A 259 -0.25 -20.65 10.71
N PHE A 260 0.06 -19.41 10.29
CA PHE A 260 -0.92 -18.50 9.73
C PHE A 260 -0.39 -17.75 8.51
N PRO A 261 -1.21 -17.55 7.46
CA PRO A 261 -0.94 -16.58 6.41
C PRO A 261 -0.95 -15.15 6.96
N ALA A 262 -0.05 -14.30 6.48
CA ALA A 262 0.13 -12.94 6.97
C ALA A 262 -1.14 -12.09 6.90
N LEU A 263 -1.90 -12.13 5.78
CA LEU A 263 -3.14 -11.32 5.65
C LEU A 263 -4.20 -11.74 6.65
N ARG A 264 -4.40 -13.06 6.85
CA ARG A 264 -5.34 -13.54 7.85
C ARG A 264 -5.02 -12.98 9.24
N TYR A 265 -3.75 -12.99 9.61
CA TYR A 265 -3.28 -12.43 10.88
C TYR A 265 -3.52 -10.92 10.97
N LEU A 266 -3.14 -10.16 9.93
CA LEU A 266 -3.27 -8.70 9.92
C LEU A 266 -4.75 -8.26 9.89
N ILE A 267 -5.57 -8.88 9.04
CA ILE A 267 -7.00 -8.54 8.92
C ILE A 267 -7.71 -8.81 10.25
N GLY A 268 -7.50 -10.00 10.84
CA GLY A 268 -8.09 -10.35 12.13
C GLY A 268 -7.67 -9.39 13.25
N ASN A 269 -6.39 -9.01 13.31
CA ASN A 269 -5.91 -8.02 14.27
C ASN A 269 -6.53 -6.63 14.06
N ILE A 270 -6.59 -6.16 12.81
CA ILE A 270 -7.13 -4.82 12.52
C ILE A 270 -8.62 -4.76 12.84
N ARG A 271 -9.40 -5.79 12.47
CA ARG A 271 -10.82 -5.87 12.81
C ARG A 271 -11.02 -5.84 14.33
N HIS A 272 -10.22 -6.60 15.08
CA HIS A 272 -10.25 -6.60 16.54
C HIS A 272 -9.95 -5.22 17.13
N VAL A 273 -8.88 -4.55 16.67
CA VAL A 273 -8.50 -3.20 17.14
C VAL A 273 -9.57 -2.15 16.83
N LEU A 274 -10.29 -2.31 15.71
CA LEU A 274 -11.39 -1.43 15.31
C LEU A 274 -12.72 -1.77 16.00
N GLY A 275 -12.79 -2.84 16.79
CA GLY A 275 -14.04 -3.31 17.40
C GLY A 275 -15.08 -3.80 16.39
N LEU A 276 -14.64 -4.24 15.21
CA LEU A 276 -15.52 -4.81 14.19
C LEU A 276 -15.88 -6.26 14.53
N PRO A 277 -17.05 -6.76 14.08
CA PRO A 277 -17.43 -8.14 14.29
C PRO A 277 -16.38 -9.12 13.73
N ASP A 278 -16.22 -10.27 14.39
CA ASP A 278 -15.42 -11.36 13.88
C ASP A 278 -15.96 -11.85 12.53
N ASN A 279 -15.06 -12.26 11.66
CA ASN A 279 -15.33 -12.87 10.37
C ASN A 279 -14.47 -14.13 10.19
N GLU A 280 -14.23 -14.57 8.96
CA GLU A 280 -13.40 -15.74 8.67
C GLU A 280 -11.94 -15.56 9.09
N GLU A 281 -11.43 -14.30 9.14
CA GLU A 281 -10.10 -13.94 9.63
C GLU A 281 -10.12 -13.59 11.13
N ASN A 282 -10.57 -14.48 11.98
CA ASN A 282 -10.66 -14.25 13.43
C ASN A 282 -9.35 -13.76 14.04
N TYR A 283 -9.46 -12.95 15.10
CA TYR A 283 -8.32 -12.46 15.86
C TYR A 283 -7.41 -13.59 16.34
N ILE A 284 -6.11 -13.41 16.14
CA ILE A 284 -5.06 -14.35 16.56
C ILE A 284 -4.21 -13.65 17.60
N ASP A 285 -4.30 -14.12 18.84
CA ASP A 285 -3.54 -13.58 19.97
C ASP A 285 -2.10 -14.08 19.96
N MET A 286 -1.15 -13.17 20.04
CA MET A 286 0.29 -13.47 20.15
C MET A 286 0.87 -13.15 21.53
N ALA A 287 0.05 -12.71 22.50
CA ALA A 287 0.53 -12.35 23.82
C ALA A 287 1.26 -13.51 24.49
N GLY A 288 2.47 -13.26 24.99
CA GLY A 288 3.31 -14.26 25.63
C GLY A 288 3.89 -15.34 24.73
N GLN A 289 3.65 -15.32 23.41
CA GLN A 289 4.11 -16.34 22.46
C GLN A 289 5.48 -16.00 21.87
N ARG A 290 6.24 -17.02 21.48
CA ARG A 290 7.42 -16.90 20.61
C ARG A 290 6.93 -16.92 19.17
N VAL A 291 7.07 -15.78 18.48
CA VAL A 291 6.54 -15.58 17.13
C VAL A 291 7.67 -15.56 16.12
N VAL A 292 7.55 -16.36 15.07
CA VAL A 292 8.46 -16.34 13.91
C VAL A 292 7.70 -15.88 12.69
N VAL A 293 8.17 -14.81 12.05
CA VAL A 293 7.64 -14.32 10.77
C VAL A 293 8.61 -14.68 9.66
N LEU A 294 8.12 -15.40 8.66
CA LEU A 294 8.87 -15.84 7.49
C LEU A 294 8.66 -14.87 6.32
N GLY A 295 9.68 -14.11 5.97
CA GLY A 295 9.61 -13.16 4.87
C GLY A 295 10.37 -11.87 5.17
N GLY A 296 10.52 -11.01 4.15
CA GLY A 296 11.31 -9.77 4.26
C GLY A 296 10.67 -8.57 3.54
N GLY A 297 9.39 -8.64 3.16
CA GLY A 297 8.64 -7.54 2.57
C GLY A 297 7.97 -6.65 3.62
N ASP A 298 7.29 -5.60 3.15
CA ASP A 298 6.55 -4.67 4.02
C ASP A 298 5.47 -5.39 4.84
N THR A 299 4.81 -6.42 4.27
CA THR A 299 3.86 -7.26 5.01
C THR A 299 4.51 -8.00 6.20
N ALA A 300 5.74 -8.48 6.04
CA ALA A 300 6.47 -9.10 7.15
C ALA A 300 6.76 -8.06 8.25
N MET A 301 7.13 -6.83 7.89
CA MET A 301 7.31 -5.73 8.85
C MET A 301 6.01 -5.40 9.57
N ASP A 302 4.90 -5.40 8.89
CA ASP A 302 3.58 -5.19 9.49
C ASP A 302 3.25 -6.31 10.50
N CYS A 303 3.54 -7.57 10.17
CA CYS A 303 3.32 -8.71 11.06
C CYS A 303 4.20 -8.67 12.31
N VAL A 304 5.53 -8.47 12.17
CA VAL A 304 6.43 -8.47 13.35
C VAL A 304 6.11 -7.32 14.30
N ARG A 305 5.83 -6.13 13.77
CA ARG A 305 5.49 -4.96 14.58
C ARG A 305 4.12 -5.07 15.25
N THR A 306 3.18 -5.76 14.60
CA THR A 306 1.87 -6.08 15.19
C THR A 306 2.04 -7.09 16.33
N ALA A 307 2.82 -8.15 16.15
CA ALA A 307 3.08 -9.14 17.19
C ALA A 307 3.74 -8.54 18.44
N VAL A 308 4.70 -7.61 18.26
CA VAL A 308 5.29 -6.87 19.39
C VAL A 308 4.22 -6.09 20.16
N ARG A 309 3.30 -5.39 19.46
CA ARG A 309 2.22 -4.63 20.11
C ARG A 309 1.19 -5.50 20.82
N GLN A 310 1.00 -6.72 20.37
CA GLN A 310 0.17 -7.70 21.07
C GLN A 310 0.86 -8.30 22.33
N GLY A 311 2.13 -7.95 22.60
CA GLY A 311 2.86 -8.46 23.76
C GLY A 311 3.45 -9.84 23.58
N ALA A 312 3.85 -10.21 22.36
CA ALA A 312 4.61 -11.43 22.11
C ALA A 312 5.88 -11.47 22.98
N ALA A 313 6.21 -12.64 23.55
CA ALA A 313 7.41 -12.79 24.39
C ALA A 313 8.70 -12.63 23.60
N GLN A 314 8.68 -13.05 22.33
CA GLN A 314 9.80 -12.93 21.41
C GLN A 314 9.26 -12.84 19.97
N VAL A 315 9.88 -11.97 19.13
CA VAL A 315 9.52 -11.86 17.72
C VAL A 315 10.78 -11.96 16.87
N HIS A 316 10.84 -12.98 16.03
CA HIS A 316 11.90 -13.19 15.05
C HIS A 316 11.37 -12.93 13.63
N CYS A 317 12.16 -12.18 12.84
CA CYS A 317 11.96 -12.05 11.39
C CYS A 317 13.02 -12.92 10.69
N VAL A 318 12.59 -13.95 9.98
CA VAL A 318 13.49 -14.87 9.28
C VAL A 318 13.50 -14.53 7.80
N TYR A 319 14.65 -14.16 7.27
CA TYR A 319 14.79 -13.75 5.88
C TYR A 319 15.97 -14.43 5.18
N ARG A 320 15.72 -14.97 3.99
CA ARG A 320 16.69 -15.79 3.23
C ARG A 320 17.82 -15.03 2.54
N ARG A 321 17.91 -13.72 2.67
CA ARG A 321 19.00 -12.87 2.19
C ARG A 321 19.48 -11.95 3.32
N ASP A 322 20.47 -11.14 3.02
CA ASP A 322 20.97 -10.12 3.93
C ASP A 322 20.03 -8.89 4.02
N GLU A 323 20.37 -7.97 4.90
CA GLU A 323 19.61 -6.74 5.13
C GLU A 323 19.59 -5.83 3.88
N GLU A 324 20.69 -5.75 3.14
CA GLU A 324 20.79 -4.87 1.97
C GLU A 324 19.83 -5.29 0.85
N ASN A 325 19.62 -6.60 0.73
CA ASN A 325 18.75 -7.21 -0.27
C ASN A 325 17.29 -7.40 0.21
N MET A 326 16.94 -6.87 1.38
CA MET A 326 15.59 -6.96 1.91
C MET A 326 14.65 -6.03 1.13
N PRO A 327 13.47 -6.52 0.65
CA PRO A 327 12.54 -5.71 -0.14
C PRO A 327 11.68 -4.77 0.71
N GLY A 328 11.60 -4.95 2.02
CA GLY A 328 10.86 -4.08 2.93
C GLY A 328 11.43 -2.66 2.99
N SER A 329 10.59 -1.67 3.25
CA SER A 329 11.00 -0.28 3.45
C SER A 329 12.07 -0.17 4.53
N ARG A 330 13.15 0.57 4.27
CA ARG A 330 14.25 0.78 5.23
C ARG A 330 13.74 1.40 6.53
N ALA A 331 12.81 2.33 6.45
CA ALA A 331 12.21 2.97 7.62
C ALA A 331 11.45 1.94 8.49
N GLU A 332 10.75 1.00 7.88
CA GLU A 332 10.00 -0.05 8.58
C GLU A 332 10.93 -1.08 9.25
N VAL A 333 12.03 -1.44 8.58
CA VAL A 333 13.08 -2.30 9.16
C VAL A 333 13.70 -1.64 10.39
N VAL A 334 14.04 -0.35 10.30
CA VAL A 334 14.59 0.42 11.44
C VAL A 334 13.56 0.49 12.58
N ASN A 335 12.29 0.77 12.27
CA ASN A 335 11.23 0.80 13.27
C ASN A 335 11.06 -0.55 13.98
N ALA A 336 11.09 -1.65 13.24
CA ALA A 336 10.97 -3.01 13.78
C ALA A 336 12.15 -3.35 14.72
N LYS A 337 13.40 -3.01 14.33
CA LYS A 337 14.58 -3.18 15.18
C LYS A 337 14.49 -2.37 16.48
N GLU A 338 14.10 -1.10 16.39
CA GLU A 338 13.89 -0.26 17.55
C GLU A 338 12.81 -0.80 18.49
N GLU A 339 11.78 -1.44 17.94
CA GLU A 339 10.67 -2.07 18.67
C GLU A 339 11.02 -3.46 19.26
N GLY A 340 12.27 -3.94 19.06
CA GLY A 340 12.77 -5.15 19.70
C GLY A 340 12.65 -6.41 18.84
N VAL A 341 12.33 -6.30 17.56
CA VAL A 341 12.32 -7.44 16.63
C VAL A 341 13.73 -7.91 16.37
N VAL A 342 13.98 -9.23 16.49
CA VAL A 342 15.25 -9.87 16.17
C VAL A 342 15.21 -10.36 14.72
N PHE A 343 16.15 -9.89 13.90
CA PHE A 343 16.27 -10.31 12.51
C PHE A 343 17.29 -11.44 12.37
N LEU A 344 16.87 -12.52 11.74
CA LEU A 344 17.70 -13.68 11.39
C LEU A 344 17.92 -13.66 9.88
N TRP A 345 18.99 -12.99 9.48
CA TRP A 345 19.39 -12.85 8.09
C TRP A 345 20.01 -14.12 7.54
N ASN A 346 19.96 -14.30 6.21
CA ASN A 346 20.55 -15.45 5.54
C ASN A 346 20.06 -16.78 6.13
N ARG A 347 18.75 -16.86 6.39
CA ARG A 347 18.08 -18.06 6.89
C ARG A 347 16.89 -18.40 6.02
N GLN A 348 16.91 -19.58 5.39
CA GLN A 348 15.83 -20.09 4.57
C GLN A 348 15.07 -21.16 5.34
N PRO A 349 13.76 -21.01 5.60
CA PRO A 349 12.96 -22.04 6.22
C PRO A 349 12.84 -23.26 5.29
N ILE A 350 12.89 -24.45 5.87
CA ILE A 350 12.77 -25.74 5.16
C ILE A 350 11.72 -26.66 5.76
N GLU A 351 11.27 -26.39 6.99
CA GLU A 351 10.28 -27.21 7.70
C GLU A 351 9.70 -26.42 8.88
N ILE A 352 8.42 -26.59 9.16
CA ILE A 352 7.82 -26.24 10.44
C ILE A 352 7.87 -27.49 11.33
N VAL A 353 8.65 -27.42 12.40
CA VAL A 353 8.76 -28.48 13.39
C VAL A 353 7.48 -28.53 14.20
N THR A 354 6.89 -29.73 14.31
CA THR A 354 5.60 -29.89 14.98
C THR A 354 5.68 -30.89 16.12
N ASP A 355 4.92 -30.62 17.18
CA ASP A 355 4.65 -31.60 18.25
C ASP A 355 3.12 -31.73 18.42
N HIS A 356 2.59 -32.94 18.41
CA HIS A 356 1.14 -33.22 18.44
C HIS A 356 0.30 -32.36 17.43
N GLY A 357 0.87 -32.09 16.24
CA GLY A 357 0.24 -31.33 15.18
C GLY A 357 0.18 -29.79 15.40
N ALA A 358 0.93 -29.28 16.38
CA ALA A 358 1.11 -27.85 16.61
C ALA A 358 2.55 -27.43 16.31
N ALA A 359 2.76 -26.23 15.79
CA ALA A 359 4.09 -25.67 15.56
C ALA A 359 4.82 -25.49 16.90
N VAL A 360 6.08 -25.93 16.96
CA VAL A 360 6.98 -25.74 18.10
C VAL A 360 8.30 -25.09 17.67
N GLY A 361 8.54 -24.95 16.38
CA GLY A 361 9.73 -24.31 15.84
C GLY A 361 9.74 -24.25 14.32
N VAL A 362 10.71 -23.53 13.78
CA VAL A 362 11.02 -23.45 12.36
C VAL A 362 12.43 -23.97 12.14
N LYS A 363 12.58 -25.02 11.34
CA LYS A 363 13.88 -25.50 10.88
C LYS A 363 14.30 -24.68 9.67
N ALA A 364 15.46 -24.04 9.77
CA ALA A 364 16.01 -23.21 8.70
C ALA A 364 17.47 -23.57 8.43
N VAL A 365 17.90 -23.38 7.18
CA VAL A 365 19.30 -23.50 6.75
C VAL A 365 19.92 -22.12 6.56
N GLU A 366 21.23 -22.01 6.75
CA GLU A 366 21.98 -20.83 6.35
C GLU A 366 22.01 -20.70 4.82
N THR A 367 22.08 -19.47 4.34
CA THR A 367 22.19 -19.20 2.91
C THR A 367 23.32 -18.22 2.61
N GLU A 368 23.94 -18.37 1.47
CA GLU A 368 24.82 -17.37 0.87
C GLU A 368 24.27 -16.84 -0.45
N LEU A 369 24.66 -15.63 -0.84
CA LEU A 369 24.23 -15.06 -2.09
C LEU A 369 25.07 -15.60 -3.25
N GLY A 370 24.43 -16.36 -4.14
CA GLY A 370 25.00 -16.83 -5.39
C GLY A 370 25.40 -15.69 -6.35
N PRO A 371 25.98 -16.03 -7.51
CA PRO A 371 26.30 -15.04 -8.55
C PRO A 371 25.03 -14.32 -9.04
N PRO A 372 25.15 -13.08 -9.55
CA PRO A 372 24.01 -12.35 -10.10
C PRO A 372 23.49 -13.06 -11.37
N ASP A 373 22.15 -13.13 -11.51
CA ASP A 373 21.48 -13.57 -12.74
C ASP A 373 21.53 -12.47 -13.81
N ALA A 374 20.94 -12.72 -14.99
CA ALA A 374 20.90 -11.79 -16.11
C ALA A 374 20.30 -10.40 -15.78
N ASN A 375 19.50 -10.34 -14.69
CA ASN A 375 18.89 -9.10 -14.19
C ASN A 375 19.67 -8.50 -13.00
N GLY A 376 20.88 -9.01 -12.72
CA GLY A 376 21.69 -8.58 -11.59
C GLY A 376 21.22 -9.10 -10.22
N ARG A 377 20.18 -9.96 -10.17
CA ARG A 377 19.62 -10.48 -8.92
C ARG A 377 20.42 -11.70 -8.44
N ARG A 378 20.91 -11.62 -7.20
CA ARG A 378 21.61 -12.72 -6.54
C ARG A 378 20.60 -13.61 -5.81
N ARG A 379 20.57 -14.90 -6.17
CA ARG A 379 19.68 -15.90 -5.51
C ARG A 379 20.36 -16.47 -4.28
N PRO A 380 19.64 -16.66 -3.16
CA PRO A 380 20.16 -17.36 -2.00
C PRO A 380 20.40 -18.83 -2.35
N GLN A 381 21.54 -19.36 -1.92
CA GLN A 381 21.92 -20.76 -2.05
C GLN A 381 22.06 -21.35 -0.65
N PRO A 382 21.38 -22.46 -0.33
CA PRO A 382 21.52 -23.11 0.97
C PRO A 382 22.94 -23.61 1.20
N ILE A 383 23.44 -23.43 2.43
CA ILE A 383 24.70 -23.99 2.90
C ILE A 383 24.41 -25.37 3.49
N PRO A 384 24.99 -26.46 2.96
CA PRO A 384 24.76 -27.80 3.49
C PRO A 384 25.17 -27.92 4.97
N GLU A 385 24.47 -28.78 5.73
CA GLU A 385 24.75 -29.08 7.13
C GLU A 385 24.71 -27.89 8.09
N SER A 386 23.94 -26.85 7.72
CA SER A 386 23.76 -25.62 8.52
C SER A 386 22.39 -25.52 9.18
N GLU A 387 21.64 -26.62 9.19
CA GLU A 387 20.28 -26.63 9.73
C GLU A 387 20.26 -26.29 11.21
N ALA A 388 19.38 -25.40 11.59
CA ALA A 388 19.08 -25.07 12.98
C ALA A 388 17.58 -24.90 13.19
N VAL A 389 17.11 -25.20 14.41
CA VAL A 389 15.71 -24.97 14.79
C VAL A 389 15.61 -23.65 15.55
N ILE A 390 14.69 -22.83 15.12
CA ILE A 390 14.29 -21.57 15.77
C ILE A 390 12.98 -21.88 16.50
N ASP A 391 12.99 -21.82 17.81
CA ASP A 391 11.79 -22.06 18.62
C ASP A 391 10.66 -21.11 18.28
N ALA A 392 9.44 -21.62 18.13
CA ALA A 392 8.25 -20.83 17.80
C ALA A 392 6.98 -21.51 18.31
N ASP A 393 6.12 -20.75 18.95
CA ASP A 393 4.76 -21.16 19.31
C ASP A 393 3.76 -20.76 18.22
N ARG A 394 4.13 -19.73 17.43
CA ARG A 394 3.36 -19.21 16.30
C ARG A 394 4.29 -18.88 15.13
N VAL A 395 3.84 -19.20 13.94
CA VAL A 395 4.56 -18.92 12.70
C VAL A 395 3.66 -18.14 11.75
N ILE A 396 4.16 -17.05 11.17
CA ILE A 396 3.43 -16.24 10.17
C ILE A 396 4.19 -16.34 8.85
N ILE A 397 3.50 -16.77 7.78
CA ILE A 397 4.06 -16.89 6.44
C ILE A 397 3.74 -15.62 5.65
N ALA A 398 4.79 -14.84 5.32
CA ALA A 398 4.71 -13.55 4.63
C ALA A 398 5.52 -13.53 3.33
N PHE A 399 5.28 -14.53 2.44
CA PHE A 399 5.99 -14.69 1.16
C PHE A 399 5.35 -13.92 0.00
N GLY A 400 4.30 -13.15 0.29
CA GLY A 400 3.55 -12.35 -0.68
C GLY A 400 2.24 -12.98 -1.10
N PHE A 401 1.61 -12.35 -2.09
CA PHE A 401 0.26 -12.68 -2.52
C PHE A 401 0.18 -12.73 -4.05
N ARG A 402 -0.85 -13.42 -4.55
CA ARG A 402 -1.20 -13.49 -5.97
C ARG A 402 -2.66 -13.10 -6.16
N PRO A 403 -3.04 -12.65 -7.36
CA PRO A 403 -4.45 -12.54 -7.71
C PRO A 403 -5.18 -13.88 -7.53
N ASP A 404 -6.44 -13.79 -7.15
CA ASP A 404 -7.35 -14.92 -7.04
C ASP A 404 -8.57 -14.64 -7.93
N PRO A 405 -8.41 -14.75 -9.26
CA PRO A 405 -9.46 -14.40 -10.21
C PRO A 405 -10.66 -15.37 -10.07
N PRO A 406 -11.89 -14.86 -9.98
CA PRO A 406 -13.09 -15.69 -9.93
C PRO A 406 -13.27 -16.54 -11.18
N GLU A 407 -13.99 -17.68 -11.06
CA GLU A 407 -14.25 -18.61 -12.17
C GLU A 407 -15.03 -17.95 -13.32
N TRP A 408 -15.87 -16.94 -13.03
CA TRP A 408 -16.61 -16.24 -14.08
C TRP A 408 -15.72 -15.44 -15.07
N PHE A 409 -14.43 -15.25 -14.80
CA PHE A 409 -13.50 -14.64 -15.76
C PHE A 409 -13.50 -15.39 -17.09
N ASP A 410 -13.46 -16.73 -17.03
CA ASP A 410 -13.45 -17.57 -18.25
C ASP A 410 -14.75 -17.41 -19.05
N THR A 411 -15.89 -17.30 -18.35
CA THR A 411 -17.21 -17.14 -18.98
C THR A 411 -17.32 -15.84 -19.77
N TYR A 412 -16.69 -14.76 -19.28
CA TYR A 412 -16.80 -13.42 -19.88
C TYR A 412 -15.56 -13.00 -20.69
N GLY A 413 -14.67 -13.93 -21.00
CA GLY A 413 -13.50 -13.68 -21.86
C GLY A 413 -12.46 -12.77 -21.25
N ILE A 414 -12.31 -12.77 -19.90
CA ILE A 414 -11.28 -11.98 -19.20
C ILE A 414 -10.04 -12.87 -19.07
N GLU A 415 -9.05 -12.58 -19.90
CA GLU A 415 -7.81 -13.37 -19.98
C GLU A 415 -6.87 -13.09 -18.81
N ARG A 416 -6.06 -14.11 -18.45
CA ARG A 416 -5.08 -14.05 -17.35
C ARG A 416 -3.80 -14.80 -17.71
N ASP A 417 -2.69 -14.41 -17.08
CA ASP A 417 -1.42 -15.13 -17.20
C ASP A 417 -1.39 -16.37 -16.28
N ALA A 418 -0.29 -17.12 -16.36
CA ALA A 418 -0.07 -18.33 -15.53
C ALA A 418 0.01 -18.02 -14.01
N ASN A 419 0.15 -16.75 -13.59
CA ASN A 419 0.15 -16.32 -12.20
C ASN A 419 -1.22 -15.80 -11.74
N GLY A 420 -2.24 -15.86 -12.58
CA GLY A 420 -3.58 -15.34 -12.33
C GLY A 420 -3.73 -13.84 -12.55
N ARG A 421 -2.74 -13.14 -13.13
CA ARG A 421 -2.81 -11.72 -13.42
C ARG A 421 -3.70 -11.46 -14.62
N THR A 422 -4.60 -10.50 -14.51
CA THR A 422 -5.44 -10.07 -15.64
C THR A 422 -4.58 -9.46 -16.74
N LEU A 423 -4.78 -9.90 -17.97
CA LEU A 423 -4.11 -9.35 -19.14
C LEU A 423 -4.86 -8.12 -19.66
N THR A 424 -4.14 -7.02 -19.86
CA THR A 424 -4.70 -5.74 -20.33
C THR A 424 -3.82 -5.10 -21.38
N GLY A 425 -4.40 -4.24 -22.25
CA GLY A 425 -3.66 -3.46 -23.23
C GLY A 425 -3.00 -4.28 -24.32
N GLN A 426 -3.57 -5.43 -24.69
CA GLN A 426 -3.09 -6.29 -25.77
C GLN A 426 -3.55 -5.74 -27.13
N ASN A 427 -2.70 -5.89 -28.15
CA ASN A 427 -3.08 -5.62 -29.55
C ASN A 427 -3.60 -4.19 -29.86
N GLY A 428 -3.15 -3.18 -29.15
CA GLY A 428 -3.56 -1.79 -29.36
C GLY A 428 -4.85 -1.39 -28.65
N ASP A 429 -5.28 -2.18 -27.69
CA ASP A 429 -6.42 -1.88 -26.83
C ASP A 429 -6.20 -0.59 -26.00
N LEU A 430 -7.29 -0.04 -25.47
CA LEU A 430 -7.27 1.10 -24.58
C LEU A 430 -6.56 0.78 -23.27
N ARG A 431 -6.12 1.81 -22.54
CA ARG A 431 -5.41 1.66 -21.26
C ARG A 431 -6.26 0.87 -20.27
N GLY A 432 -5.69 -0.19 -19.71
CA GLY A 432 -6.38 -1.06 -18.78
C GLY A 432 -7.48 -1.95 -19.37
N GLN A 433 -7.78 -1.88 -20.66
CA GLN A 433 -8.80 -2.70 -21.30
C GLN A 433 -8.37 -4.17 -21.35
N THR A 434 -9.28 -5.07 -21.03
CA THR A 434 -9.08 -6.53 -21.14
C THR A 434 -9.49 -7.03 -22.53
N ALA A 435 -9.40 -8.34 -22.77
CA ALA A 435 -9.91 -8.96 -24.00
C ALA A 435 -11.45 -8.77 -24.16
N ASN A 436 -12.19 -8.57 -23.06
CA ASN A 436 -13.57 -8.12 -23.11
C ASN A 436 -13.61 -6.60 -23.23
N PRO A 437 -14.08 -6.03 -24.35
CA PRO A 437 -13.97 -4.59 -24.63
C PRO A 437 -14.69 -3.67 -23.64
N LYS A 438 -15.65 -4.20 -22.89
CA LYS A 438 -16.42 -3.47 -21.86
C LYS A 438 -15.77 -3.52 -20.48
N VAL A 439 -14.71 -4.32 -20.31
CA VAL A 439 -14.08 -4.61 -19.01
C VAL A 439 -12.64 -4.10 -18.97
N PHE A 440 -12.34 -3.35 -17.93
CA PHE A 440 -11.02 -2.76 -17.65
C PHE A 440 -10.47 -3.29 -16.33
N SER A 441 -9.17 -3.28 -16.15
CA SER A 441 -8.53 -3.74 -14.92
C SER A 441 -7.26 -2.95 -14.62
N GLY A 442 -6.87 -2.89 -13.33
CA GLY A 442 -5.66 -2.22 -12.86
C GLY A 442 -5.29 -2.61 -11.43
N GLY A 443 -4.15 -2.11 -10.98
CA GLY A 443 -3.59 -2.41 -9.67
C GLY A 443 -3.04 -3.83 -9.57
N ASP A 444 -3.09 -4.39 -8.36
CA ASP A 444 -2.46 -5.69 -8.08
C ASP A 444 -3.03 -6.85 -8.89
N MET A 445 -4.26 -6.74 -9.41
CA MET A 445 -4.80 -7.75 -10.32
C MET A 445 -4.01 -7.89 -11.62
N VAL A 446 -3.41 -6.79 -12.08
CA VAL A 446 -2.62 -6.74 -13.32
C VAL A 446 -1.13 -6.88 -13.02
N ARG A 447 -0.62 -6.19 -12.01
CA ARG A 447 0.80 -6.17 -11.65
C ARG A 447 1.25 -7.36 -10.80
N GLY A 448 0.34 -7.93 -10.02
CA GLY A 448 0.66 -8.68 -8.80
C GLY A 448 0.81 -7.71 -7.62
N SER A 449 1.09 -8.24 -6.42
CA SER A 449 1.27 -7.40 -5.22
C SER A 449 2.37 -6.35 -5.43
N ASP A 450 2.00 -5.07 -5.36
CA ASP A 450 2.90 -3.94 -5.57
C ASP A 450 2.53 -2.78 -4.61
N LEU A 451 2.91 -1.56 -4.95
CA LEU A 451 2.73 -0.39 -4.12
C LEU A 451 1.31 0.20 -4.25
N VAL A 452 0.84 0.85 -3.20
CA VAL A 452 -0.43 1.59 -3.24
C VAL A 452 -0.40 2.66 -4.34
N VAL A 453 0.70 3.40 -4.47
CA VAL A 453 0.83 4.46 -5.48
C VAL A 453 0.83 3.91 -6.92
N THR A 454 1.31 2.70 -7.16
CA THR A 454 1.22 2.05 -8.48
C THR A 454 -0.19 1.57 -8.77
N ALA A 455 -0.92 1.10 -7.75
CA ALA A 455 -2.34 0.78 -7.89
C ALA A 455 -3.19 2.03 -8.17
N VAL A 456 -2.88 3.16 -7.53
CA VAL A 456 -3.49 4.47 -7.85
C VAL A 456 -3.22 4.85 -9.31
N PHE A 457 -1.97 4.72 -9.76
CA PHE A 457 -1.61 5.00 -11.15
C PHE A 457 -2.44 4.16 -12.14
N ASP A 458 -2.49 2.85 -11.93
CA ASP A 458 -3.24 1.95 -12.82
C ASP A 458 -4.74 2.22 -12.81
N GLY A 459 -5.32 2.52 -11.66
CA GLY A 459 -6.74 2.91 -11.56
C GLY A 459 -7.05 4.17 -12.36
N ARG A 460 -6.16 5.17 -12.29
CA ARG A 460 -6.26 6.42 -13.07
C ARG A 460 -6.11 6.18 -14.58
N GLU A 461 -5.11 5.39 -14.98
CA GLU A 461 -4.88 5.05 -16.40
C GLU A 461 -6.05 4.24 -16.98
N ALA A 462 -6.57 3.27 -16.24
CA ALA A 462 -7.74 2.50 -16.66
C ALA A 462 -9.00 3.38 -16.76
N ALA A 463 -9.17 4.33 -15.83
CA ALA A 463 -10.26 5.30 -15.92
C ALA A 463 -10.16 6.16 -17.19
N GLN A 464 -8.94 6.60 -17.56
CA GLN A 464 -8.75 7.30 -18.83
C GLN A 464 -9.11 6.41 -20.03
N GLY A 465 -8.72 5.12 -20.00
CA GLY A 465 -9.14 4.17 -21.04
C GLY A 465 -10.65 3.97 -21.10
N ILE A 466 -11.35 4.01 -19.95
CA ILE A 466 -12.82 3.96 -19.89
C ILE A 466 -13.42 5.24 -20.49
N LEU A 467 -12.89 6.42 -20.19
CA LEU A 467 -13.34 7.69 -20.77
C LEU A 467 -13.19 7.68 -22.29
N ASP A 468 -12.02 7.23 -22.80
CA ASP A 468 -11.76 7.08 -24.24
C ASP A 468 -12.75 6.06 -24.87
N TYR A 469 -13.10 4.97 -24.18
CA TYR A 469 -14.09 3.98 -24.64
C TYR A 469 -15.50 4.53 -24.68
N LEU A 470 -15.85 5.43 -23.78
CA LEU A 470 -17.19 6.03 -23.67
C LEU A 470 -17.37 7.30 -24.52
N ASP A 471 -16.32 7.74 -25.21
CA ASP A 471 -16.27 9.01 -25.97
C ASP A 471 -16.57 10.24 -25.07
N VAL A 472 -15.94 10.32 -23.89
CA VAL A 472 -16.11 11.38 -22.88
C VAL A 472 -14.85 12.19 -22.70
#